data_eeaa7b9f19d4055c12e910218a95d2f3
#
_entry.id   eeaa7b9f19d4055c12e910218a95d2f3
#
_cell.length_a   1.000
_cell.length_b   1.000
_cell.length_c   1.000
_cell.angle_alpha   90.00
_cell.angle_beta   90.00
_cell.angle_gamma   90.00
#
_symmetry.space_group_name_H-M   'P 1'
#
loop_
_entity.id
_entity.type
_entity.pdbx_description
1 polymer ?
#
loop_
_entity_poly.entity_id
_entity_poly.type
_entity_poly.pdbx_seq_one_letter_code
_entity_poly.pdbx_strand_id
1 'polypeptide(L)'
;MQPRGATELQMEMLEKHVSKELLDQVQICTSIPGKVPLDPDKLNILWQKNSWNQPNLQNFFSDKSRHHEYDWYVFNSHWNYEKFRMVFDIPTEKSVVIKNGIEDFPIRKIYKRGTPIKLVHHCTPWRGLNVLLRAMQDV
;
A
#
# COMPACT_ATOMS: atom_id res chain seq x y z
N MET A 1 -18.29 -9.16 10.88
CA MET A 1 -17.19 -8.17 10.76
C MET A 1 -16.52 -8.41 9.41
N GLN A 2 -16.57 -7.47 8.51
CA GLN A 2 -15.86 -7.63 7.22
C GLN A 2 -14.34 -7.57 7.47
N PRO A 3 -13.55 -8.43 6.80
CA PRO A 3 -12.10 -8.38 6.93
C PRO A 3 -11.59 -7.04 6.40
N ARG A 4 -10.85 -6.30 7.23
CA ARG A 4 -10.21 -5.04 6.85
C ARG A 4 -8.77 -5.31 6.45
N GLY A 5 -8.39 -4.85 5.27
CA GLY A 5 -6.99 -4.86 4.80
C GLY A 5 -6.23 -3.59 5.23
N ALA A 6 -4.93 -3.60 4.99
CA ALA A 6 -4.08 -2.42 5.29
C ALA A 6 -4.48 -1.18 4.47
N THR A 7 -5.06 -1.36 3.29
CA THR A 7 -5.50 -0.24 2.44
C THR A 7 -6.67 0.49 3.06
N GLU A 8 -7.67 -0.26 3.53
CA GLU A 8 -8.87 0.29 4.18
C GLU A 8 -8.51 1.04 5.46
N LEU A 9 -7.64 0.46 6.29
CA LEU A 9 -7.15 1.11 7.51
C LEU A 9 -6.42 2.44 7.21
N GLN A 10 -5.62 2.48 6.16
CA GLN A 10 -4.90 3.70 5.79
C GLN A 10 -5.82 4.78 5.19
N MET A 11 -6.87 4.39 4.47
CA MET A 11 -7.89 5.34 4.02
C MET A 11 -8.66 5.93 5.21
N GLU A 12 -9.06 5.09 6.18
CA GLU A 12 -9.68 5.57 7.43
C GLU A 12 -8.77 6.55 8.21
N MET A 13 -7.45 6.28 8.23
CA MET A 13 -6.48 7.19 8.85
C MET A 13 -6.38 8.53 8.09
N LEU A 14 -6.42 8.52 6.76
CA LEU A 14 -6.47 9.76 5.98
C LEU A 14 -7.72 10.58 6.31
N GLU A 15 -8.88 9.94 6.30
CA GLU A 15 -10.16 10.59 6.63
C GLU A 15 -10.18 11.18 8.06
N LYS A 16 -9.46 10.55 8.98
CA LYS A 16 -9.35 11.01 10.36
C LYS A 16 -8.41 12.21 10.54
N HIS A 17 -7.33 12.29 9.75
CA HIS A 17 -6.24 13.24 9.99
C HIS A 17 -6.13 14.35 8.94
N VAL A 18 -6.80 14.21 7.80
CA VAL A 18 -6.81 15.21 6.72
C VAL A 18 -8.16 15.90 6.72
N SER A 19 -8.16 17.22 6.52
CA SER A 19 -9.41 17.98 6.50
C SER A 19 -10.30 17.53 5.33
N LYS A 20 -11.60 17.60 5.55
CA LYS A 20 -12.58 17.22 4.53
C LYS A 20 -12.47 18.09 3.28
N GLU A 21 -12.19 19.38 3.44
CA GLU A 21 -12.04 20.34 2.33
C GLU A 21 -10.90 19.93 1.39
N LEU A 22 -9.81 19.35 1.91
CA LEU A 22 -8.72 18.83 1.10
C LEU A 22 -9.09 17.49 0.44
N LEU A 23 -9.76 16.61 1.17
CA LEU A 23 -10.18 15.31 0.64
C LEU A 23 -11.24 15.47 -0.47
N ASP A 24 -12.09 16.49 -0.40
CA ASP A 24 -13.10 16.78 -1.42
C ASP A 24 -12.47 17.25 -2.75
N GLN A 25 -11.24 17.76 -2.73
CA GLN A 25 -10.51 18.21 -3.93
C GLN A 25 -9.72 17.09 -4.63
N VAL A 26 -9.61 15.92 -4.02
CA VAL A 26 -8.80 14.82 -4.56
C VAL A 26 -9.63 13.56 -4.74
N GLN A 27 -9.27 12.76 -5.73
CA GLN A 27 -9.73 11.38 -5.87
C GLN A 27 -8.53 10.46 -5.66
N ILE A 28 -8.56 9.65 -4.60
CA ILE A 28 -7.50 8.69 -4.29
C ILE A 28 -7.88 7.32 -4.80
N CYS A 29 -7.23 6.89 -5.88
CA CYS A 29 -7.33 5.56 -6.43
C CYS A 29 -6.26 4.66 -5.83
N THR A 30 -6.64 3.52 -5.25
CA THR A 30 -5.68 2.65 -4.56
C THR A 30 -5.31 1.43 -5.39
N SER A 31 -4.03 1.17 -5.52
CA SER A 31 -3.40 -0.07 -6.01
C SER A 31 -3.64 -0.41 -7.48
N ILE A 32 -4.87 -0.43 -7.97
CA ILE A 32 -5.21 -0.89 -9.34
C ILE A 32 -5.73 0.30 -10.16
N PRO A 33 -4.95 0.79 -11.14
CA PRO A 33 -5.39 1.86 -12.02
C PRO A 33 -6.59 1.44 -12.87
N GLY A 34 -7.49 2.38 -13.15
CA GLY A 34 -8.68 2.15 -13.96
C GLY A 34 -9.79 1.33 -13.28
N LYS A 35 -9.66 0.99 -11.99
CA LYS A 35 -10.71 0.30 -11.22
C LYS A 35 -11.94 1.17 -10.99
N VAL A 36 -11.74 2.47 -10.90
CA VAL A 36 -12.78 3.48 -10.69
C VAL A 36 -12.61 4.52 -11.77
N PRO A 37 -13.71 5.03 -12.39
CA PRO A 37 -13.65 6.17 -13.30
C PRO A 37 -13.01 7.38 -12.62
N LEU A 38 -12.17 8.09 -13.34
CA LEU A 38 -11.52 9.30 -12.83
C LEU A 38 -12.50 10.48 -12.86
N ASP A 39 -12.45 11.28 -11.81
CA ASP A 39 -13.24 12.49 -11.67
C ASP A 39 -12.47 13.65 -12.34
N PRO A 40 -12.98 14.26 -13.42
CA PRO A 40 -12.29 15.33 -14.14
C PRO A 40 -12.18 16.62 -13.32
N ASP A 41 -12.99 16.80 -12.29
CA ASP A 41 -13.04 18.01 -11.47
C ASP A 41 -12.13 17.89 -10.24
N LYS A 42 -11.41 16.76 -10.06
CA LYS A 42 -10.54 16.50 -8.93
C LYS A 42 -9.11 16.18 -9.35
N LEU A 43 -8.16 16.39 -8.43
CA LEU A 43 -6.82 15.84 -8.57
C LEU A 43 -6.86 14.32 -8.39
N ASN A 44 -6.51 13.59 -9.45
CA ASN A 44 -6.53 12.14 -9.48
C ASN A 44 -5.18 11.57 -9.04
N ILE A 45 -5.17 10.94 -7.87
CA ILE A 45 -3.97 10.39 -7.24
C ILE A 45 -4.04 8.87 -7.29
N LEU A 46 -3.03 8.24 -7.90
CA LEU A 46 -2.86 6.79 -7.80
C LEU A 46 -1.93 6.44 -6.63
N TRP A 47 -2.51 5.97 -5.52
CA TRP A 47 -1.73 5.48 -4.38
C TRP A 47 -1.37 4.01 -4.58
N GLN A 48 -0.14 3.78 -5.09
CA GLN A 48 0.33 2.46 -5.45
C GLN A 48 0.88 1.71 -4.22
N LYS A 49 0.22 0.61 -3.88
CA LYS A 49 0.57 -0.26 -2.73
C LYS A 49 0.97 -1.67 -3.16
N ASN A 50 0.66 -2.03 -4.39
CA ASN A 50 1.00 -3.34 -4.97
C ASN A 50 2.42 -3.35 -5.52
N SER A 51 3.02 -4.54 -5.58
CA SER A 51 4.30 -4.73 -6.23
C SER A 51 4.17 -4.60 -7.75
N TRP A 52 5.20 -4.07 -8.38
CA TRP A 52 5.30 -3.79 -9.82
C TRP A 52 5.00 -5.00 -10.73
N ASN A 53 5.30 -6.23 -10.25
CA ASN A 53 5.18 -7.47 -11.02
C ASN A 53 3.80 -8.11 -10.97
N GLN A 54 2.79 -7.43 -10.44
CA GLN A 54 1.43 -7.97 -10.44
C GLN A 54 0.78 -7.86 -11.82
N PRO A 55 0.18 -8.95 -12.35
CA PRO A 55 -0.38 -8.98 -13.70
C PRO A 55 -1.41 -7.90 -14.00
N ASN A 56 -2.24 -7.54 -13.02
CA ASN A 56 -3.28 -6.55 -13.14
C ASN A 56 -2.79 -5.09 -13.25
N LEU A 57 -1.48 -4.87 -13.11
CA LEU A 57 -0.85 -3.56 -13.26
C LEU A 57 -0.18 -3.40 -14.63
N GLN A 58 0.21 -4.52 -15.25
CA GLN A 58 1.03 -4.53 -16.47
C GLN A 58 0.38 -3.75 -17.61
N ASN A 59 -0.90 -3.96 -17.87
CA ASN A 59 -1.61 -3.33 -18.98
C ASN A 59 -1.64 -1.80 -18.89
N PHE A 60 -1.70 -1.26 -17.67
CA PHE A 60 -1.70 0.19 -17.48
C PHE A 60 -0.28 0.76 -17.57
N PHE A 61 0.64 0.22 -16.75
CA PHE A 61 1.97 0.80 -16.62
C PHE A 61 2.89 0.54 -17.82
N SER A 62 2.64 -0.50 -18.62
CA SER A 62 3.38 -0.76 -19.85
C SER A 62 2.99 0.19 -20.99
N ASP A 63 1.82 0.79 -20.92
CA ASP A 63 1.37 1.81 -21.85
C ASP A 63 1.71 3.21 -21.33
N LYS A 64 2.86 3.73 -21.75
CA LYS A 64 3.34 5.06 -21.33
C LYS A 64 2.38 6.19 -21.70
N SER A 65 1.58 6.02 -22.75
CA SER A 65 0.60 7.03 -23.16
C SER A 65 -0.49 7.23 -22.10
N ARG A 66 -0.65 6.27 -21.19
CA ARG A 66 -1.63 6.34 -20.10
C ARG A 66 -1.10 6.98 -18.83
N HIS A 67 0.20 7.23 -18.73
CA HIS A 67 0.80 7.81 -17.52
C HIS A 67 0.32 9.24 -17.23
N HIS A 68 -0.32 9.90 -18.19
CA HIS A 68 -0.93 11.23 -17.97
C HIS A 68 -2.31 11.17 -17.32
N GLU A 69 -2.97 9.97 -17.26
CA GLU A 69 -4.31 9.81 -16.70
C GLU A 69 -4.39 10.20 -15.21
N TYR A 70 -3.28 10.07 -14.48
CA TYR A 70 -3.19 10.50 -13.09
C TYR A 70 -2.32 11.76 -12.96
N ASP A 71 -2.74 12.65 -12.06
CA ASP A 71 -1.98 13.85 -11.74
C ASP A 71 -0.77 13.51 -10.86
N TRP A 72 -0.93 12.55 -9.93
CA TRP A 72 0.13 12.11 -9.03
C TRP A 72 0.15 10.59 -8.83
N TYR A 73 1.39 10.08 -8.70
CA TYR A 73 1.69 8.71 -8.29
C TYR A 73 2.31 8.72 -6.90
N VAL A 74 1.65 8.08 -5.94
CA VAL A 74 2.13 7.97 -4.56
C VAL A 74 2.56 6.54 -4.29
N PHE A 75 3.81 6.34 -3.85
CA PHE A 75 4.38 5.04 -3.51
C PHE A 75 4.60 4.93 -2.01
N ASN A 76 4.40 3.74 -1.46
CA ASN A 76 4.57 3.48 -0.02
C ASN A 76 6.02 3.28 0.42
N SER A 77 6.97 3.19 -0.51
CA SER A 77 8.40 3.04 -0.23
C SER A 77 9.26 3.45 -1.41
N HIS A 78 10.50 3.84 -1.15
CA HIS A 78 11.50 4.09 -2.18
C HIS A 78 11.76 2.85 -3.05
N TRP A 79 11.80 1.66 -2.43
CA TRP A 79 11.97 0.42 -3.18
C TRP A 79 10.87 0.22 -4.21
N ASN A 80 9.60 0.43 -3.82
CA ASN A 80 8.47 0.28 -4.74
C ASN A 80 8.54 1.32 -5.86
N TYR A 81 8.77 2.60 -5.51
CA TYR A 81 8.95 3.67 -6.48
C TYR A 81 10.06 3.35 -7.51
N GLU A 82 11.25 2.96 -7.06
CA GLU A 82 12.38 2.63 -7.93
C GLU A 82 12.05 1.46 -8.89
N LYS A 83 11.31 0.45 -8.43
CA LYS A 83 10.89 -0.66 -9.29
C LYS A 83 9.95 -0.20 -10.39
N PHE A 84 8.97 0.64 -10.09
CA PHE A 84 8.07 1.20 -11.10
C PHE A 84 8.82 2.12 -12.06
N ARG A 85 9.73 2.95 -11.56
CA ARG A 85 10.57 3.81 -12.40
C ARG A 85 11.44 3.01 -13.36
N MET A 86 12.13 1.98 -12.87
CA MET A 86 13.05 1.18 -13.68
C MET A 86 12.33 0.31 -14.72
N VAL A 87 11.16 -0.21 -14.40
CA VAL A 87 10.45 -1.17 -15.27
C VAL A 87 9.51 -0.46 -16.24
N PHE A 88 8.81 0.58 -15.80
CA PHE A 88 7.77 1.22 -16.58
C PHE A 88 8.11 2.65 -17.01
N ASP A 89 9.23 3.19 -16.52
CA ASP A 89 9.65 4.57 -16.84
C ASP A 89 8.55 5.59 -16.51
N ILE A 90 7.98 5.47 -15.31
CA ILE A 90 6.93 6.38 -14.83
C ILE A 90 7.46 7.81 -14.68
N PRO A 91 6.59 8.84 -14.83
CA PRO A 91 7.00 10.24 -14.71
C PRO A 91 7.47 10.57 -13.29
N THR A 92 8.74 10.92 -13.17
CA THR A 92 9.38 11.20 -11.87
C THR A 92 8.87 12.48 -11.25
N GLU A 93 8.56 13.47 -12.08
CA GLU A 93 8.00 14.78 -11.67
C GLU A 93 6.61 14.72 -11.08
N LYS A 94 5.88 13.64 -11.35
CA LYS A 94 4.55 13.36 -10.80
C LYS A 94 4.56 12.28 -9.72
N SER A 95 5.74 11.85 -9.27
CA SER A 95 5.88 10.72 -8.36
C SER A 95 6.44 11.13 -7.01
N VAL A 96 5.82 10.65 -5.93
CA VAL A 96 6.24 10.92 -4.57
C VAL A 96 6.20 9.66 -3.71
N VAL A 97 7.09 9.57 -2.73
CA VAL A 97 7.09 8.49 -1.75
C VAL A 97 6.52 9.00 -0.43
N ILE A 98 5.37 8.44 -0.04
CA ILE A 98 4.75 8.66 1.27
C ILE A 98 4.67 7.30 1.96
N LYS A 99 5.49 7.11 3.00
CA LYS A 99 5.53 5.85 3.74
C LYS A 99 4.22 5.63 4.50
N ASN A 100 3.88 4.34 4.70
CA ASN A 100 2.73 4.00 5.51
C ASN A 100 2.91 4.50 6.94
N GLY A 101 1.89 5.18 7.45
CA GLY A 101 1.80 5.54 8.86
C GLY A 101 1.08 4.46 9.67
N ILE A 102 1.29 4.50 10.98
CA ILE A 102 0.53 3.75 11.97
C ILE A 102 0.18 4.70 13.11
N GLU A 103 -0.94 4.46 13.77
CA GLU A 103 -1.25 5.15 15.02
C GLU A 103 -0.29 4.69 16.14
N ASP A 104 0.02 5.61 17.04
CA ASP A 104 0.76 5.25 18.25
C ASP A 104 -0.06 4.26 19.08
N PHE A 105 0.58 3.20 19.50
CA PHE A 105 -0.01 2.25 20.42
C PHE A 105 0.88 2.06 21.64
N PRO A 106 0.30 1.95 22.85
CA PRO A 106 1.08 1.77 24.04
C PRO A 106 1.75 0.38 24.03
N ILE A 107 3.06 0.35 24.25
CA ILE A 107 3.79 -0.91 24.46
C ILE A 107 3.34 -1.48 25.81
N ARG A 108 2.49 -2.50 25.76
CA ARG A 108 1.82 -3.00 26.96
C ARG A 108 2.65 -3.95 27.82
N LYS A 109 3.70 -4.61 27.27
CA LYS A 109 4.50 -5.56 28.04
C LYS A 109 5.93 -5.69 27.53
N ILE A 110 6.87 -5.63 28.45
CA ILE A 110 8.23 -6.12 28.25
C ILE A 110 8.20 -7.64 28.38
N TYR A 111 8.81 -8.32 27.41
CA TYR A 111 8.99 -9.77 27.46
C TYR A 111 9.74 -10.16 28.75
N LYS A 112 9.18 -11.08 29.55
CA LYS A 112 9.83 -11.62 30.72
C LYS A 112 10.53 -12.93 30.35
N ARG A 113 11.82 -13.03 30.68
CA ARG A 113 12.60 -14.27 30.50
C ARG A 113 11.87 -15.44 31.15
N GLY A 114 11.77 -16.58 30.45
CA GLY A 114 11.08 -17.78 30.91
C GLY A 114 9.58 -17.86 30.57
N THR A 115 9.01 -16.83 29.92
CA THR A 115 7.65 -16.96 29.37
C THR A 115 7.69 -17.55 27.96
N PRO A 116 6.69 -18.38 27.57
CA PRO A 116 6.62 -18.89 26.21
C PRO A 116 6.57 -17.77 25.16
N ILE A 117 7.36 -17.93 24.10
CA ILE A 117 7.33 -17.03 22.95
C ILE A 117 6.01 -17.23 22.22
N LYS A 118 5.27 -16.15 22.01
CA LYS A 118 4.05 -16.16 21.23
C LYS A 118 4.33 -15.63 19.82
N LEU A 119 4.12 -16.48 18.83
CA LEU A 119 4.26 -16.11 17.43
C LEU A 119 2.87 -15.86 16.82
N VAL A 120 2.76 -14.80 16.02
CA VAL A 120 1.54 -14.46 15.30
C VAL A 120 1.85 -14.36 13.81
N HIS A 121 1.14 -15.12 13.02
CA HIS A 121 1.15 -15.01 11.56
C HIS A 121 -0.15 -14.33 11.12
N HIS A 122 -0.09 -13.05 10.72
CA HIS A 122 -1.27 -12.26 10.36
C HIS A 122 -1.49 -12.11 8.85
N CYS A 123 -0.62 -12.70 8.03
CA CYS A 123 -0.77 -12.72 6.57
C CYS A 123 -1.65 -13.88 6.12
N THR A 124 -2.05 -13.86 4.85
CA THR A 124 -2.74 -15.00 4.23
C THR A 124 -1.84 -16.25 4.27
N PRO A 125 -2.41 -17.45 4.49
CA PRO A 125 -1.63 -18.68 4.75
C PRO A 125 -0.55 -18.98 3.69
N TRP A 126 -0.82 -18.70 2.42
CA TRP A 126 0.16 -18.91 1.34
C TRP A 126 1.35 -17.95 1.35
N ARG A 127 1.34 -16.93 2.21
CA ARG A 127 2.47 -16.00 2.38
C ARG A 127 3.44 -16.45 3.48
N GLY A 128 3.87 -17.71 3.40
CA GLY A 128 4.97 -18.23 4.21
C GLY A 128 4.57 -18.91 5.52
N LEU A 129 3.27 -19.16 5.80
CA LEU A 129 2.87 -19.89 7.00
C LEU A 129 3.50 -21.29 7.04
N ASN A 130 3.55 -21.99 5.92
CA ASN A 130 4.18 -23.30 5.80
C ASN A 130 5.68 -23.28 6.10
N VAL A 131 6.38 -22.19 5.73
CA VAL A 131 7.81 -22.01 6.06
C VAL A 131 7.98 -21.81 7.56
N LEU A 132 7.15 -20.93 8.16
CA LEU A 132 7.17 -20.71 9.60
C LEU A 132 6.91 -22.00 10.38
N LEU A 133 5.87 -22.77 9.99
CA LEU A 133 5.55 -24.02 10.67
C LEU A 133 6.66 -25.07 10.58
N ARG A 134 7.37 -25.16 9.44
CA ARG A 134 8.54 -26.03 9.29
C ARG A 134 9.70 -25.57 10.19
N ALA A 135 10.02 -24.29 10.17
CA ALA A 135 11.09 -23.75 11.00
C ALA A 135 10.84 -23.95 12.52
N MET A 136 9.58 -24.06 12.92
CA MET A 136 9.23 -24.32 14.33
C MET A 136 9.29 -25.80 14.74
N GLN A 137 9.47 -26.71 13.81
CA GLN A 137 9.67 -28.15 14.13
C GLN A 137 11.08 -28.43 14.63
N ASP A 138 12.01 -27.52 14.36
CA ASP A 138 13.43 -27.65 14.68
C ASP A 138 13.81 -26.88 15.97
N VAL A 139 12.82 -26.32 16.68
CA VAL A 139 12.98 -25.53 17.93
C VAL A 139 12.31 -26.23 19.10
#